data_4215754db27888e96e3a1ed632af7909
#
_entry.id   4215754db27888e96e3a1ed632af7909
#
_cell.length_a   1.000
_cell.length_b   1.000
_cell.length_c   1.000
_cell.angle_alpha   90.00
_cell.angle_beta   90.00
_cell.angle_gamma   90.00
#
_symmetry.space_group_name_H-M   'P 1'
#
loop_
_entity.id
_entity.type
_entity.pdbx_description
1 polymer ?
#
loop_
_entity_poly.entity_id
_entity_poly.type
_entity_poly.pdbx_seq_one_letter_code
_entity_poly.pdbx_strand_id
1 'polypeptide(L)'
;MNNLTVDQLKELLQIQKEFDSRIPTLNLQDSKIAYVVEFFEWFNTLETFKNWKKKPGKPLDVQLDELADILAFGLSIANQQGFEEYERDLFFGIWKEEYFIDVPYLRNQEMIYDMMSEFYDDDLTSIRRLVIVFKIAEQLYTIDQLIDAYKKKMKRNHE
;
A
#
# COMPACT_ATOMS: atom_id res chain seq x y z
N MET A 1 15.97 -11.00 -3.52
CA MET A 1 15.80 -10.65 -2.10
C MET A 1 14.55 -9.81 -1.89
N ASN A 2 13.89 -10.01 -0.77
CA ASN A 2 12.65 -9.29 -0.46
C ASN A 2 12.96 -7.89 0.11
N ASN A 3 13.42 -7.02 -0.76
CA ASN A 3 13.91 -5.70 -0.37
C ASN A 3 13.50 -4.65 -1.41
N LEU A 4 13.34 -3.41 -0.96
CA LEU A 4 13.06 -2.26 -1.80
C LEU A 4 14.28 -1.35 -1.83
N THR A 5 14.72 -0.98 -3.03
CA THR A 5 15.84 -0.04 -3.20
C THR A 5 15.34 1.39 -3.36
N VAL A 6 16.24 2.35 -3.12
CA VAL A 6 15.94 3.77 -3.32
C VAL A 6 15.51 4.03 -4.77
N ASP A 7 16.24 3.44 -5.73
CA ASP A 7 15.93 3.62 -7.15
C ASP A 7 14.55 3.07 -7.52
N GLN A 8 14.19 1.92 -6.95
CA GLN A 8 12.85 1.36 -7.16
C GLN A 8 11.75 2.29 -6.64
N LEU A 9 11.92 2.82 -5.43
CA LEU A 9 10.94 3.75 -4.87
C LEU A 9 10.82 5.01 -5.71
N LYS A 10 11.93 5.56 -6.16
CA LYS A 10 11.93 6.76 -7.05
C LYS A 10 11.20 6.47 -8.35
N GLU A 11 11.44 5.30 -8.94
CA GLU A 11 10.75 4.88 -10.17
C GLU A 11 9.24 4.78 -9.96
N LEU A 12 8.81 4.15 -8.86
CA LEU A 12 7.39 4.00 -8.55
C LEU A 12 6.71 5.37 -8.35
N LEU A 13 7.37 6.27 -7.63
CA LEU A 13 6.86 7.63 -7.45
C LEU A 13 6.71 8.37 -8.79
N GLN A 14 7.67 8.18 -9.69
CA GLN A 14 7.64 8.83 -11.01
C GLN A 14 6.52 8.25 -11.88
N ILE A 15 6.34 6.93 -11.89
CA ILE A 15 5.25 6.29 -12.63
C ILE A 15 3.91 6.84 -12.17
N GLN A 16 3.70 6.92 -10.85
CA GLN A 16 2.44 7.43 -10.31
C GLN A 16 2.24 8.90 -10.64
N LYS A 17 3.31 9.69 -10.58
CA LYS A 17 3.23 11.12 -10.89
C LYS A 17 2.77 11.34 -12.33
N GLU A 18 3.29 10.58 -13.26
CA GLU A 18 2.89 10.66 -14.66
C GLU A 18 1.44 10.25 -14.86
N PHE A 19 1.03 9.18 -14.21
CA PHE A 19 -0.36 8.74 -14.25
C PHE A 19 -1.30 9.83 -13.72
N ASP A 20 -0.98 10.39 -12.55
CA ASP A 20 -1.79 11.40 -11.88
C ASP A 20 -1.86 12.71 -12.68
N SER A 21 -0.84 13.01 -13.47
CA SER A 21 -0.81 14.23 -14.28
C SER A 21 -1.95 14.30 -15.31
N ARG A 22 -2.58 13.18 -15.60
CA ARG A 22 -3.68 13.07 -16.54
C ARG A 22 -5.04 13.16 -15.87
N ILE A 23 -5.08 13.34 -14.56
CA ILE A 23 -6.32 13.43 -13.78
C ILE A 23 -6.53 14.88 -13.35
N PRO A 24 -7.34 15.65 -14.09
CA PRO A 24 -7.50 17.09 -13.78
C PRO A 24 -8.22 17.33 -12.45
N THR A 25 -8.98 16.35 -11.96
CA THR A 25 -9.75 16.45 -10.71
C THR A 25 -9.01 15.88 -9.51
N LEU A 26 -7.73 15.51 -9.67
CA LEU A 26 -6.94 14.94 -8.60
C LEU A 26 -6.93 15.88 -7.37
N ASN A 27 -7.25 15.33 -6.19
CA ASN A 27 -7.15 16.09 -4.96
C ASN A 27 -6.75 15.17 -3.80
N LEU A 28 -6.07 15.76 -2.85
CA LEU A 28 -5.47 15.01 -1.75
C LEU A 28 -6.51 14.33 -0.87
N GLN A 29 -7.62 15.00 -0.59
CA GLN A 29 -8.64 14.46 0.30
C GLN A 29 -9.26 13.19 -0.25
N ASP A 30 -9.61 13.18 -1.54
CA ASP A 30 -10.16 12.00 -2.18
C ASP A 30 -9.15 10.86 -2.21
N SER A 31 -7.87 11.17 -2.45
CA SER A 31 -6.82 10.16 -2.46
C SER A 31 -6.63 9.50 -1.09
N LYS A 32 -6.73 10.29 -0.02
CA LYS A 32 -6.65 9.75 1.35
C LYS A 32 -7.80 8.80 1.65
N ILE A 33 -9.01 9.15 1.24
CA ILE A 33 -10.18 8.27 1.40
C ILE A 33 -10.01 6.99 0.58
N ALA A 34 -9.58 7.13 -0.67
CA ALA A 34 -9.37 5.98 -1.54
C ALA A 34 -8.34 5.01 -0.96
N TYR A 35 -7.27 5.52 -0.36
CA TYR A 35 -6.28 4.67 0.31
C TYR A 35 -6.94 3.78 1.38
N VAL A 36 -7.78 4.37 2.22
CA VAL A 36 -8.48 3.63 3.28
C VAL A 36 -9.41 2.58 2.69
N VAL A 37 -10.20 2.96 1.68
CA VAL A 37 -11.13 2.02 1.03
C VAL A 37 -10.37 0.85 0.43
N GLU A 38 -9.28 1.12 -0.28
CA GLU A 38 -8.48 0.07 -0.91
C GLU A 38 -7.82 -0.84 0.12
N PHE A 39 -7.42 -0.29 1.27
CA PHE A 39 -6.88 -1.12 2.35
C PHE A 39 -7.90 -2.18 2.77
N PHE A 40 -9.16 -1.80 2.98
CA PHE A 40 -10.20 -2.74 3.39
C PHE A 40 -10.57 -3.70 2.26
N GLU A 41 -10.52 -3.27 1.01
CA GLU A 41 -10.73 -4.17 -0.13
C GLU A 41 -9.66 -5.25 -0.18
N TRP A 42 -8.39 -4.85 0.02
CA TRP A 42 -7.30 -5.83 0.12
C TRP A 42 -7.52 -6.79 1.29
N PHE A 43 -7.81 -6.25 2.48
CA PHE A 43 -8.01 -7.09 3.66
C PHE A 43 -9.15 -8.08 3.44
N ASN A 44 -10.20 -7.66 2.74
CA ASN A 44 -11.31 -8.55 2.41
C ASN A 44 -10.86 -9.75 1.56
N THR A 45 -9.82 -9.59 0.75
CA THR A 45 -9.33 -10.71 -0.07
C THR A 45 -8.64 -11.81 0.74
N LEU A 46 -8.16 -11.49 1.94
CA LEU A 46 -7.56 -12.50 2.83
C LEU A 46 -8.60 -13.47 3.36
N GLU A 47 -9.81 -13.00 3.57
CA GLU A 47 -10.96 -13.78 4.04
C GLU A 47 -10.71 -14.47 5.40
N THR A 48 -9.77 -13.98 6.16
CA THR A 48 -9.39 -14.58 7.46
C THR A 48 -10.53 -14.55 8.48
N PHE A 49 -11.43 -13.58 8.35
CA PHE A 49 -12.59 -13.43 9.23
C PHE A 49 -13.81 -14.22 8.73
N LYS A 50 -13.74 -14.79 7.53
CA LYS A 50 -14.89 -15.51 6.93
C LYS A 50 -14.91 -16.96 7.41
N ASN A 51 -15.26 -17.15 8.68
CA ASN A 51 -15.26 -18.47 9.32
C ASN A 51 -16.21 -19.46 8.67
N TRP A 52 -17.17 -18.97 7.87
CA TRP A 52 -18.11 -19.84 7.15
C TRP A 52 -17.55 -20.44 5.88
N LYS A 53 -16.37 -20.02 5.45
CA LYS A 53 -15.73 -20.54 4.26
C LYS A 53 -14.83 -21.72 4.59
N LYS A 54 -14.91 -22.79 3.79
CA LYS A 54 -14.04 -23.96 3.94
C LYS A 54 -12.60 -23.67 3.51
N LYS A 55 -12.44 -22.86 2.47
CA LYS A 55 -11.12 -22.48 1.94
C LYS A 55 -11.06 -20.95 1.80
N PRO A 56 -10.82 -20.25 2.91
CA PRO A 56 -10.74 -18.80 2.84
C PRO A 56 -9.49 -18.33 2.11
N GLY A 57 -9.59 -17.14 1.51
CA GLY A 57 -8.50 -16.53 0.77
C GLY A 57 -8.77 -16.49 -0.72
N LYS A 58 -8.75 -15.31 -1.31
CA LYS A 58 -8.80 -15.15 -2.75
C LYS A 58 -7.47 -15.59 -3.37
N PRO A 59 -7.43 -15.87 -4.70
CA PRO A 59 -6.17 -16.19 -5.37
C PRO A 59 -5.12 -15.08 -5.18
N LEU A 60 -3.86 -15.48 -5.24
CA LEU A 60 -2.73 -14.58 -4.99
C LEU A 60 -2.75 -13.34 -5.90
N ASP A 61 -3.07 -13.53 -7.18
CA ASP A 61 -3.12 -12.42 -8.13
C ASP A 61 -4.22 -11.41 -7.79
N VAL A 62 -5.34 -11.86 -7.25
CA VAL A 62 -6.44 -10.99 -6.80
C VAL A 62 -5.99 -10.18 -5.58
N GLN A 63 -5.33 -10.84 -4.62
CA GLN A 63 -4.81 -10.16 -3.43
C GLN A 63 -3.78 -9.09 -3.80
N LEU A 64 -2.86 -9.43 -4.68
CA LEU A 64 -1.81 -8.51 -5.12
C LEU A 64 -2.37 -7.34 -5.92
N ASP A 65 -3.41 -7.57 -6.72
CA ASP A 65 -4.05 -6.50 -7.48
C ASP A 65 -4.64 -5.46 -6.53
N GLU A 66 -5.30 -5.89 -5.47
CA GLU A 66 -5.86 -4.97 -4.47
C GLU A 66 -4.76 -4.30 -3.65
N LEU A 67 -3.68 -5.01 -3.33
CA LEU A 67 -2.55 -4.40 -2.63
C LEU A 67 -1.89 -3.32 -3.49
N ALA A 68 -1.81 -3.54 -4.80
CA ALA A 68 -1.28 -2.56 -5.74
C ALA A 68 -2.12 -1.27 -5.76
N ASP A 69 -3.43 -1.36 -5.53
CA ASP A 69 -4.28 -0.17 -5.42
C ASP A 69 -3.91 0.65 -4.18
N ILE A 70 -3.63 0.01 -3.05
CA ILE A 70 -3.16 0.71 -1.86
C ILE A 70 -1.85 1.44 -2.18
N LEU A 71 -0.93 0.76 -2.85
CA LEU A 71 0.35 1.37 -3.23
C LEU A 71 0.14 2.59 -4.12
N ALA A 72 -0.74 2.47 -5.13
CA ALA A 72 -1.01 3.58 -6.04
C ALA A 72 -1.48 4.83 -5.30
N PHE A 73 -2.43 4.69 -4.39
CA PHE A 73 -2.91 5.85 -3.61
C PHE A 73 -1.87 6.33 -2.60
N GLY A 74 -1.09 5.42 -2.03
CA GLY A 74 0.02 5.82 -1.15
C GLY A 74 1.06 6.66 -1.88
N LEU A 75 1.45 6.24 -3.08
CA LEU A 75 2.39 6.99 -3.92
C LEU A 75 1.80 8.33 -4.36
N SER A 76 0.52 8.34 -4.74
CA SER A 76 -0.17 9.56 -5.13
C SER A 76 -0.19 10.60 -4.00
N ILE A 77 -0.54 10.15 -2.79
CA ILE A 77 -0.55 11.02 -1.61
C ILE A 77 0.86 11.57 -1.34
N ALA A 78 1.88 10.71 -1.42
CA ALA A 78 3.26 11.14 -1.22
C ALA A 78 3.65 12.23 -2.23
N ASN A 79 3.34 12.03 -3.50
CA ASN A 79 3.63 13.01 -4.54
C ASN A 79 2.87 14.33 -4.32
N GLN A 80 1.61 14.26 -3.92
CA GLN A 80 0.79 15.44 -3.69
C GLN A 80 1.28 16.26 -2.50
N GLN A 81 1.80 15.60 -1.47
CA GLN A 81 2.32 16.27 -0.27
C GLN A 81 3.79 16.66 -0.38
N GLY A 82 4.49 16.15 -1.39
CA GLY A 82 5.94 16.33 -1.55
C GLY A 82 6.71 15.19 -0.91
N PHE A 83 7.55 14.51 -1.71
CA PHE A 83 8.31 13.35 -1.24
C PHE A 83 9.71 13.42 -1.86
N GLU A 84 10.60 14.11 -1.13
CA GLU A 84 11.97 14.34 -1.55
C GLU A 84 12.96 13.49 -0.76
N GLU A 85 14.24 13.80 -0.83
CA GLU A 85 15.29 13.02 -0.17
C GLU A 85 15.05 12.84 1.33
N TYR A 86 14.61 13.91 2.02
CA TYR A 86 14.35 13.85 3.46
C TYR A 86 13.28 12.82 3.79
N GLU A 87 12.16 12.83 3.07
CA GLU A 87 11.07 11.88 3.28
C GLU A 87 11.48 10.46 2.92
N ARG A 88 12.27 10.30 1.86
CA ARG A 88 12.79 8.97 1.49
C ARG A 88 13.68 8.39 2.58
N ASP A 89 14.57 9.20 3.14
CA ASP A 89 15.45 8.75 4.22
C ASP A 89 14.67 8.35 5.46
N LEU A 90 13.63 9.13 5.82
CA LEU A 90 12.75 8.78 6.93
C LEU A 90 12.00 7.48 6.64
N PHE A 91 11.50 7.31 5.42
CA PHE A 91 10.79 6.09 5.03
C PHE A 91 11.67 4.85 5.25
N PHE A 92 12.88 4.85 4.70
CA PHE A 92 13.76 3.69 4.81
C PHE A 92 14.20 3.43 6.26
N GLY A 93 14.40 4.48 7.04
CA GLY A 93 14.72 4.35 8.47
C GLY A 93 13.59 3.69 9.24
N ILE A 94 12.37 4.17 9.06
CA ILE A 94 11.18 3.63 9.74
C ILE A 94 10.90 2.20 9.27
N TRP A 95 10.97 1.95 7.97
CA TRP A 95 10.70 0.62 7.42
C TRP A 95 11.65 -0.45 7.96
N LYS A 96 12.92 -0.12 8.11
CA LYS A 96 13.90 -1.05 8.67
C LYS A 96 13.64 -1.40 10.13
N GLU A 97 13.11 -0.47 10.91
CA GLU A 97 12.92 -0.64 12.35
C GLU A 97 11.51 -1.07 12.73
N GLU A 98 10.63 -1.25 11.75
CA GLU A 98 9.23 -1.58 12.00
C GLU A 98 9.05 -3.08 12.24
N TYR A 99 8.79 -3.48 13.49
CA TYR A 99 8.68 -4.88 13.89
C TYR A 99 7.27 -5.31 14.28
N PHE A 100 6.33 -4.38 14.41
CA PHE A 100 5.03 -4.72 14.96
C PHE A 100 4.12 -5.44 13.99
N ILE A 101 4.42 -5.42 12.70
CA ILE A 101 3.61 -6.10 11.70
C ILE A 101 4.24 -7.46 11.41
N ASP A 102 3.75 -8.52 12.06
CA ASP A 102 4.14 -9.89 11.76
C ASP A 102 2.99 -10.61 11.03
N VAL A 103 3.27 -11.80 10.50
CA VAL A 103 2.29 -12.54 9.70
C VAL A 103 1.03 -12.87 10.51
N PRO A 104 1.12 -13.40 11.76
CA PRO A 104 -0.08 -13.61 12.56
C PRO A 104 -0.89 -12.34 12.80
N TYR A 105 -0.23 -11.22 13.09
CA TYR A 105 -0.91 -9.94 13.31
C TYR A 105 -1.65 -9.49 12.05
N LEU A 106 -1.01 -9.57 10.89
CA LEU A 106 -1.61 -9.13 9.62
C LEU A 106 -2.87 -9.90 9.25
N ARG A 107 -3.06 -11.09 9.83
CA ARG A 107 -4.19 -11.96 9.52
C ARG A 107 -5.27 -11.97 10.58
N ASN A 108 -5.04 -11.33 11.72
CA ASN A 108 -6.02 -11.39 12.80
C ASN A 108 -6.92 -10.15 12.84
N GLN A 109 -7.97 -10.22 13.65
CA GLN A 109 -8.95 -9.16 13.74
C GLN A 109 -8.41 -7.90 14.42
N GLU A 110 -7.40 -8.03 15.27
CA GLU A 110 -6.82 -6.88 15.98
C GLU A 110 -6.21 -5.88 15.02
N MET A 111 -5.61 -6.38 13.94
CA MET A 111 -5.04 -5.51 12.91
C MET A 111 -6.08 -4.54 12.35
N ILE A 112 -7.30 -5.01 12.10
CA ILE A 112 -8.35 -4.18 11.56
C ILE A 112 -8.68 -3.03 12.53
N TYR A 113 -8.81 -3.32 13.81
CA TYR A 113 -9.12 -2.28 14.81
C TYR A 113 -7.97 -1.29 14.94
N ASP A 114 -6.73 -1.76 14.94
CA ASP A 114 -5.57 -0.88 15.02
C ASP A 114 -5.48 0.03 13.79
N MET A 115 -5.73 -0.52 12.61
CA MET A 115 -5.70 0.27 11.37
C MET A 115 -6.84 1.26 11.29
N MET A 116 -8.03 0.89 11.77
CA MET A 116 -9.15 1.82 11.86
C MET A 116 -8.81 3.01 12.77
N SER A 117 -8.12 2.75 13.88
CA SER A 117 -7.66 3.80 14.77
C SER A 117 -6.67 4.74 14.08
N GLU A 118 -5.69 4.19 13.35
CA GLU A 118 -4.73 4.99 12.59
C GLU A 118 -5.42 5.83 11.50
N PHE A 119 -6.38 5.26 10.81
CA PHE A 119 -7.12 5.96 9.75
C PHE A 119 -8.05 7.03 10.30
N TYR A 120 -8.58 6.82 11.49
CA TYR A 120 -9.46 7.80 12.14
C TYR A 120 -8.71 9.08 12.47
N ASP A 121 -7.46 8.96 12.88
CA ASP A 121 -6.59 10.11 13.13
C ASP A 121 -6.04 10.62 11.78
N ASP A 122 -6.42 11.84 11.41
CA ASP A 122 -5.95 12.47 10.17
C ASP A 122 -4.43 12.79 10.23
N ASP A 123 -3.74 12.25 11.22
CA ASP A 123 -2.28 12.38 11.41
C ASP A 123 -1.46 11.34 10.65
N LEU A 124 -2.10 10.44 9.91
CA LEU A 124 -1.38 9.42 9.14
C LEU A 124 -0.57 10.10 8.03
N THR A 125 0.75 10.01 8.14
CA THR A 125 1.67 10.65 7.19
C THR A 125 1.77 9.85 5.89
N SER A 126 2.25 10.50 4.83
CA SER A 126 2.54 9.81 3.57
C SER A 126 3.62 8.74 3.75
N ILE A 127 4.59 9.02 4.61
CA ILE A 127 5.65 8.04 4.94
C ILE A 127 5.04 6.80 5.57
N ARG A 128 4.17 6.97 6.56
CA ARG A 128 3.52 5.85 7.24
C ARG A 128 2.65 5.03 6.28
N ARG A 129 1.94 5.69 5.37
CA ARG A 129 1.12 5.00 4.36
C ARG A 129 1.96 4.09 3.48
N LEU A 130 3.14 4.53 3.07
CA LEU A 130 4.04 3.71 2.27
C LEU A 130 4.67 2.59 3.09
N VAL A 131 5.05 2.86 4.35
CA VAL A 131 5.59 1.83 5.24
C VAL A 131 4.58 0.69 5.40
N ILE A 132 3.30 1.01 5.62
CA ILE A 132 2.25 0.00 5.79
C ILE A 132 2.20 -0.95 4.58
N VAL A 133 2.10 -0.40 3.36
CA VAL A 133 1.92 -1.25 2.18
C VAL A 133 3.17 -2.07 1.88
N PHE A 134 4.36 -1.51 2.02
CA PHE A 134 5.59 -2.26 1.78
C PHE A 134 5.87 -3.29 2.88
N LYS A 135 5.46 -3.01 4.11
CA LYS A 135 5.58 -3.97 5.20
C LYS A 135 4.64 -5.17 4.97
N ILE A 136 3.41 -4.91 4.52
CA ILE A 136 2.49 -5.98 4.13
C ILE A 136 3.11 -6.84 3.02
N ALA A 137 3.67 -6.21 1.99
CA ALA A 137 4.30 -6.93 0.90
C ALA A 137 5.47 -7.79 1.40
N GLU A 138 6.32 -7.22 2.25
CA GLU A 138 7.46 -7.93 2.82
C GLU A 138 7.05 -9.17 3.59
N GLN A 139 5.97 -9.07 4.38
CA GLN A 139 5.57 -10.13 5.30
C GLN A 139 4.67 -11.21 4.66
N LEU A 140 3.76 -10.82 3.80
CA LEU A 140 2.77 -11.75 3.22
C LEU A 140 3.06 -12.15 1.77
N TYR A 141 3.85 -11.35 1.07
CA TYR A 141 4.16 -11.55 -0.35
C TYR A 141 5.66 -11.34 -0.53
N THR A 142 6.05 -10.80 -1.68
CA THR A 142 7.39 -10.24 -1.88
C THR A 142 7.28 -8.82 -2.42
N ILE A 143 8.30 -8.03 -2.20
CA ILE A 143 8.38 -6.68 -2.77
C ILE A 143 8.29 -6.73 -4.29
N ASP A 144 8.98 -7.71 -4.91
CA ASP A 144 8.95 -7.87 -6.37
C ASP A 144 7.54 -8.19 -6.89
N GLN A 145 6.79 -9.01 -6.17
CA GLN A 145 5.40 -9.31 -6.54
C GLN A 145 4.52 -8.07 -6.50
N LEU A 146 4.68 -7.24 -5.48
CA LEU A 146 3.93 -5.99 -5.38
C LEU A 146 4.28 -5.03 -6.51
N ILE A 147 5.56 -4.83 -6.77
CA ILE A 147 6.03 -3.94 -7.84
C ILE A 147 5.51 -4.41 -9.19
N ASP A 148 5.57 -5.72 -9.45
CA ASP A 148 5.09 -6.30 -10.69
C ASP A 148 3.57 -6.09 -10.85
N ALA A 149 2.80 -6.34 -9.80
CA ALA A 149 1.35 -6.13 -9.82
C ALA A 149 1.01 -4.66 -10.05
N TYR A 150 1.73 -3.75 -9.41
CA TYR A 150 1.54 -2.31 -9.58
C TYR A 150 1.82 -1.88 -11.03
N LYS A 151 2.95 -2.31 -11.59
CA LYS A 151 3.31 -1.95 -12.96
C LYS A 151 2.30 -2.48 -13.98
N LYS A 152 1.82 -3.70 -13.79
CA LYS A 152 0.78 -4.28 -14.63
C LYS A 152 -0.52 -3.46 -14.54
N LYS A 153 -0.91 -3.05 -13.35
CA LYS A 153 -2.10 -2.24 -13.14
C LYS A 153 -1.96 -0.87 -13.83
N MET A 154 -0.84 -0.22 -13.68
CA MET A 154 -0.59 1.07 -14.33
C MET A 154 -0.66 0.95 -15.86
N LYS A 155 -0.13 -0.11 -16.40
CA LYS A 155 -0.18 -0.37 -17.83
C LYS A 155 -1.62 -0.54 -18.34
N ARG A 156 -2.44 -1.32 -17.61
CA ARG A 156 -3.86 -1.51 -17.98
C ARG A 156 -4.63 -0.19 -17.93
N ASN A 157 -4.39 0.62 -16.91
CA ASN A 157 -5.13 1.85 -16.70
C ASN A 157 -4.73 2.96 -17.69
N HIS A 158 -3.61 2.80 -18.40
CA HIS A 158 -3.19 3.70 -19.48
C HIS A 158 -3.90 3.40 -20.81
N GLU A 159 -4.50 2.24 -20.92
CA GLU A 159 -5.25 1.84 -22.08
C GLU A 159 -6.71 2.30 -21.95
#